data_cd1aecc246253e421759884faaf1264d
#
_entry.id   cd1aecc246253e421759884faaf1264d
#
_cell.length_a   1.000
_cell.length_b   1.000
_cell.length_c   1.000
_cell.angle_alpha   90.00
_cell.angle_beta   90.00
_cell.angle_gamma   90.00
#
_symmetry.space_group_name_H-M   'P 1'
#
loop_
_entity.id
_entity.type
_entity.pdbx_description
1 polymer ?
#
loop_
_entity_poly.entity_id
_entity_poly.type
_entity_poly.pdbx_seq_one_letter_code
_entity_poly.pdbx_strand_id
1 'polypeptide(L)'
;MMRDPATRGVFGLPTTAAAGGRALRRVQLLVTAVALGGIAQAIAAEPREHLHLAVNLRGDYSGAASAGFNLADVSTQSALKALPEGMRGIYWLGNGYNLHCLWQLSDRQVTDTVMAVKDNPKFSGIYYISDEPHPALCPDAPQRLAERTALIHSLDPRGRTFVVVLNGSAAPTEFAQLKDAADYIGVDPYPCNVRNEVAGCNYAALRERIDQALRAGIPNTRVVPVFQTFGQACTSAGRNYSPYYRLPTLAETKTMLAIWDEKVPVKDRPFDMAYSWGRQPTVACPTLEMADGSAHPDLRSFYTDYFARMKGASPAR
;
A
#
# COMPACT_ATOMS: atom_id res chain seq x y z
N MET A 1 -45.95 32.14 -1.64
CA MET A 1 -46.16 33.04 -0.48
C MET A 1 -44.78 33.24 0.12
N MET A 2 -44.07 34.35 -0.19
CA MET A 2 -44.00 35.58 0.59
C MET A 2 -43.42 35.33 2.01
N ARG A 3 -42.33 35.85 2.52
CA ARG A 3 -41.64 37.16 2.30
C ARG A 3 -40.24 37.08 2.95
N ASP A 4 -39.24 37.70 2.35
CA ASP A 4 -38.08 38.36 2.98
C ASP A 4 -38.54 39.61 3.77
N PRO A 5 -37.80 40.25 4.67
CA PRO A 5 -36.56 40.95 4.37
C PRO A 5 -35.54 41.17 5.52
N ALA A 6 -34.30 41.37 5.09
CA ALA A 6 -33.24 42.32 5.51
C ALA A 6 -33.32 43.13 6.80
N THR A 7 -32.18 43.26 7.52
CA THR A 7 -31.68 44.54 8.03
C THR A 7 -30.15 44.58 8.13
N ARG A 8 -29.63 45.69 7.65
CA ARG A 8 -28.25 46.19 7.71
C ARG A 8 -27.92 46.75 9.10
N GLY A 9 -26.67 46.68 9.51
CA GLY A 9 -26.08 47.43 10.57
C GLY A 9 -24.63 47.79 10.33
N VAL A 10 -24.36 48.98 9.87
CA VAL A 10 -23.05 49.64 9.71
C VAL A 10 -22.80 50.54 10.93
N PHE A 11 -21.61 50.50 11.52
CA PHE A 11 -20.94 51.52 12.36
C PHE A 11 -19.54 50.98 12.64
N GLY A 12 -18.40 51.61 12.38
CA GLY A 12 -18.09 53.01 12.50
C GLY A 12 -16.72 53.06 13.23
N LEU A 13 -15.65 53.45 12.54
CA LEU A 13 -14.33 53.69 13.10
C LEU A 13 -14.32 54.96 13.99
N PRO A 14 -13.36 55.09 14.88
CA PRO A 14 -12.55 56.30 14.83
C PRO A 14 -11.04 56.07 14.92
N THR A 15 -10.36 56.84 14.12
CA THR A 15 -8.95 57.21 14.16
C THR A 15 -8.61 58.14 15.31
N THR A 16 -7.48 57.93 15.99
CA THR A 16 -6.72 59.04 16.57
C THR A 16 -5.23 58.76 16.52
N ALA A 17 -4.54 59.70 15.91
CA ALA A 17 -3.08 59.82 15.89
C ALA A 17 -2.60 60.53 17.16
N ALA A 18 -1.43 60.16 17.66
CA ALA A 18 -0.62 61.06 18.49
C ALA A 18 0.87 60.74 18.29
N ALA A 19 1.58 61.72 17.82
CA ALA A 19 3.01 61.79 17.65
C ALA A 19 3.73 61.98 19.00
N GLY A 20 4.86 61.36 19.19
CA GLY A 20 5.76 61.60 20.33
C GLY A 20 7.16 61.11 20.02
N GLY A 21 7.99 62.00 19.50
CA GLY A 21 9.41 61.76 19.29
C GLY A 21 10.20 61.68 20.58
N ARG A 22 11.17 60.80 20.66
CA ARG A 22 12.31 60.90 21.58
C ARG A 22 13.58 60.26 20.98
N ALA A 23 14.60 61.03 21.13
CA ALA A 23 16.00 60.99 20.76
C ALA A 23 16.69 59.61 20.71
N LEU A 24 17.51 59.44 19.66
CA LEU A 24 18.55 58.43 19.51
C LEU A 24 19.67 58.61 20.55
N ARG A 25 19.94 57.55 21.30
CA ARG A 25 21.29 57.27 21.82
C ARG A 25 21.85 56.08 21.10
N ARG A 26 22.88 56.33 20.31
CA ARG A 26 23.71 55.28 19.70
C ARG A 26 24.58 54.65 20.80
N VAL A 27 24.32 53.39 21.09
CA VAL A 27 25.23 52.52 21.80
C VAL A 27 25.83 51.61 20.74
N GLN A 28 27.12 51.79 20.44
CA GLN A 28 27.90 50.86 19.64
C GLN A 28 28.21 49.62 20.49
N LEU A 29 27.50 48.53 20.23
CA LEU A 29 27.89 47.21 20.72
C LEU A 29 28.84 46.57 19.68
N LEU A 30 30.09 46.43 20.07
CA LEU A 30 31.03 45.53 19.38
C LEU A 30 30.52 44.09 19.55
N VAL A 31 29.95 43.52 18.49
CA VAL A 31 29.67 42.10 18.43
C VAL A 31 30.91 41.37 17.88
N THR A 32 31.66 40.76 18.76
CA THR A 32 32.69 39.79 18.40
C THR A 32 31.99 38.54 17.89
N ALA A 33 31.97 38.35 16.57
CA ALA A 33 31.48 37.12 15.94
C ALA A 33 32.47 35.98 16.19
N VAL A 34 32.21 35.17 17.18
CA VAL A 34 32.85 33.86 17.31
C VAL A 34 32.24 32.95 16.25
N ALA A 35 32.97 32.71 15.18
CA ALA A 35 32.56 31.70 14.18
C ALA A 35 32.74 30.29 14.80
N LEU A 36 31.66 29.80 15.41
CA LEU A 36 31.51 28.38 15.71
C LEU A 36 31.27 27.66 14.38
N GLY A 37 32.35 27.16 13.77
CA GLY A 37 32.30 26.24 12.66
C GLY A 37 31.64 24.92 13.12
N GLY A 38 30.32 24.88 13.13
CA GLY A 38 29.55 23.64 13.30
C GLY A 38 29.78 22.76 12.08
N ILE A 39 30.64 21.74 12.23
CA ILE A 39 30.66 20.61 11.28
C ILE A 39 29.29 19.94 11.40
N ALA A 40 28.35 20.31 10.51
CA ALA A 40 27.16 19.57 10.31
C ALA A 40 27.58 18.20 9.74
N GLN A 41 27.80 17.23 10.62
CA GLN A 41 27.82 15.83 10.18
C GLN A 41 26.50 15.55 9.54
N ALA A 42 26.48 15.43 8.22
CA ALA A 42 25.34 14.86 7.51
C ALA A 42 25.17 13.43 8.03
N ILE A 43 24.23 13.25 8.94
CA ILE A 43 23.77 11.92 9.34
C ILE A 43 23.26 11.32 8.03
N ALA A 44 24.03 10.41 7.44
CA ALA A 44 23.58 9.62 6.31
C ALA A 44 22.31 8.92 6.78
N ALA A 45 21.18 9.24 6.13
CA ALA A 45 19.94 8.54 6.42
C ALA A 45 20.19 7.05 6.18
N GLU A 46 19.92 6.23 7.18
CA GLU A 46 20.02 4.78 7.03
C GLU A 46 19.24 4.36 5.79
N PRO A 47 19.79 3.44 4.96
CA PRO A 47 19.09 2.95 3.79
C PRO A 47 17.74 2.41 4.25
N ARG A 48 16.65 2.94 3.70
CA ARG A 48 15.30 2.43 4.01
C ARG A 48 15.24 1.00 3.55
N GLU A 49 14.94 0.10 4.47
CA GLU A 49 14.67 -1.28 4.15
C GLU A 49 13.45 -1.36 3.23
N HIS A 50 13.62 -2.04 2.07
CA HIS A 50 12.49 -2.35 1.21
C HIS A 50 11.55 -3.32 1.91
N LEU A 51 10.25 -3.08 1.76
CA LEU A 51 9.20 -3.84 2.41
C LEU A 51 8.56 -4.80 1.41
N HIS A 52 8.48 -6.08 1.79
CA HIS A 52 7.98 -7.18 0.98
C HIS A 52 6.86 -7.88 1.74
N LEU A 53 5.62 -7.70 1.26
CA LEU A 53 4.41 -8.24 1.91
C LEU A 53 4.11 -9.66 1.41
N ALA A 54 4.08 -10.60 2.33
CA ALA A 54 3.45 -11.91 2.15
C ALA A 54 2.03 -11.90 2.70
N VAL A 55 1.09 -12.50 1.98
CA VAL A 55 -0.31 -12.59 2.43
C VAL A 55 -0.78 -14.03 2.58
N ASN A 56 -1.87 -14.21 3.35
CA ASN A 56 -2.49 -15.51 3.66
C ASN A 56 -1.59 -16.47 4.45
N LEU A 57 -0.73 -15.96 5.33
CA LEU A 57 0.29 -16.74 6.02
C LEU A 57 -0.27 -17.79 6.99
N ARG A 58 -1.48 -17.61 7.52
CA ARG A 58 -2.13 -18.57 8.43
C ARG A 58 -1.27 -19.05 9.59
N GLY A 59 -0.33 -18.21 10.04
CA GLY A 59 0.63 -18.52 11.10
C GLY A 59 2.00 -18.99 10.64
N ASP A 60 2.23 -19.26 9.35
CA ASP A 60 3.57 -19.58 8.80
C ASP A 60 4.41 -18.32 8.56
N TYR A 61 4.54 -17.51 9.60
CA TYR A 61 5.35 -16.29 9.52
C TYR A 61 6.84 -16.59 9.37
N SER A 62 7.34 -17.64 10.00
CA SER A 62 8.75 -18.02 9.94
C SER A 62 9.17 -18.48 8.55
N GLY A 63 8.31 -19.23 7.83
CA GLY A 63 8.54 -19.65 6.47
C GLY A 63 8.66 -18.45 5.52
N ALA A 64 7.72 -17.50 5.62
CA ALA A 64 7.75 -16.26 4.84
C ALA A 64 8.97 -15.40 5.17
N ALA A 65 9.31 -15.23 6.44
CA ALA A 65 10.49 -14.50 6.88
C ALA A 65 11.79 -15.11 6.33
N SER A 66 11.90 -16.44 6.35
CA SER A 66 13.04 -17.17 5.80
C SER A 66 13.18 -17.01 4.27
N ALA A 67 12.08 -16.74 3.58
CA ALA A 67 12.05 -16.41 2.15
C ALA A 67 12.32 -14.92 1.86
N GLY A 68 12.62 -14.11 2.88
CA GLY A 68 12.99 -12.71 2.73
C GLY A 68 11.83 -11.72 2.85
N PHE A 69 10.60 -12.18 3.12
CA PHE A 69 9.49 -11.27 3.42
C PHE A 69 9.66 -10.65 4.80
N ASN A 70 9.39 -9.35 4.91
CA ASN A 70 9.48 -8.58 6.15
C ASN A 70 8.18 -7.84 6.51
N LEU A 71 7.13 -8.05 5.71
CA LEU A 71 5.75 -7.68 6.02
C LEU A 71 4.84 -8.91 5.92
N ALA A 72 3.84 -8.96 6.82
CA ALA A 72 2.79 -9.98 6.85
C ALA A 72 1.42 -9.34 6.99
N ASP A 73 0.39 -9.91 6.36
CA ASP A 73 -0.98 -9.56 6.66
C ASP A 73 -1.39 -10.13 8.02
N VAL A 74 -1.92 -9.29 8.88
CA VAL A 74 -2.43 -9.69 10.19
C VAL A 74 -3.78 -9.01 10.47
N SER A 75 -4.68 -9.70 11.14
CA SER A 75 -6.01 -9.18 11.48
C SER A 75 -6.32 -9.23 12.99
N THR A 76 -5.35 -9.66 13.82
CA THR A 76 -5.49 -9.73 15.25
C THR A 76 -4.23 -9.26 15.95
N GLN A 77 -4.37 -8.77 17.19
CA GLN A 77 -3.20 -8.40 18.01
C GLN A 77 -2.32 -9.61 18.36
N SER A 78 -2.91 -10.80 18.50
CA SER A 78 -2.17 -12.03 18.75
C SER A 78 -1.30 -12.40 17.54
N ALA A 79 -1.82 -12.29 16.32
CA ALA A 79 -1.06 -12.49 15.09
C ALA A 79 0.09 -11.47 14.99
N LEU A 80 -0.18 -10.20 15.29
CA LEU A 80 0.85 -9.16 15.29
C LEU A 80 1.97 -9.45 16.30
N LYS A 81 1.63 -9.93 17.49
CA LYS A 81 2.62 -10.34 18.51
C LYS A 81 3.44 -11.56 18.10
N ALA A 82 2.84 -12.49 17.34
CA ALA A 82 3.46 -13.74 16.91
C ALA A 82 4.47 -13.56 15.75
N LEU A 83 4.53 -12.39 15.11
CA LEU A 83 5.49 -12.13 14.04
C LEU A 83 6.93 -12.32 14.53
N PRO A 84 7.81 -12.98 13.76
CA PRO A 84 9.21 -13.11 14.08
C PRO A 84 9.92 -11.74 14.13
N GLU A 85 11.12 -11.74 14.66
CA GLU A 85 11.98 -10.56 14.65
C GLU A 85 12.28 -10.14 13.19
N GLY A 86 12.32 -8.82 12.92
CA GLY A 86 12.52 -8.26 11.58
C GLY A 86 11.26 -8.25 10.71
N MET A 87 10.15 -8.89 11.13
CA MET A 87 8.90 -8.84 10.40
C MET A 87 7.90 -7.89 11.09
N ARG A 88 7.20 -7.08 10.29
CA ARG A 88 6.12 -6.19 10.74
C ARG A 88 4.79 -6.58 10.12
N GLY A 89 3.68 -6.18 10.75
CA GLY A 89 2.34 -6.46 10.26
C GLY A 89 1.74 -5.29 9.49
N ILE A 90 1.16 -5.56 8.32
CA ILE A 90 0.10 -4.74 7.74
C ILE A 90 -1.20 -5.21 8.37
N TYR A 91 -2.01 -4.28 8.89
CA TYR A 91 -3.22 -4.68 9.60
C TYR A 91 -4.43 -4.70 8.66
N TRP A 92 -4.95 -5.90 8.43
CA TRP A 92 -6.17 -6.13 7.65
C TRP A 92 -7.40 -5.74 8.46
N LEU A 93 -8.17 -4.77 7.96
CA LEU A 93 -9.39 -4.24 8.60
C LEU A 93 -10.67 -4.83 8.04
N GLY A 94 -10.57 -5.96 7.36
CA GLY A 94 -11.72 -6.55 6.69
C GLY A 94 -12.00 -5.90 5.33
N ASN A 95 -12.84 -6.55 4.55
CA ASN A 95 -13.18 -6.08 3.21
C ASN A 95 -14.38 -5.12 3.22
N GLY A 96 -14.58 -4.41 2.13
CA GLY A 96 -15.74 -3.55 1.93
C GLY A 96 -15.82 -3.03 0.51
N TYR A 97 -17.06 -2.75 0.07
CA TYR A 97 -17.33 -2.14 -1.23
C TYR A 97 -16.80 -2.89 -2.46
N ASN A 98 -16.58 -4.22 -2.32
CA ASN A 98 -16.25 -5.11 -3.43
C ASN A 98 -17.52 -5.75 -4.04
N LEU A 99 -17.96 -6.90 -3.54
CA LEU A 99 -19.19 -7.57 -4.00
C LEU A 99 -20.45 -7.05 -3.30
N HIS A 100 -20.30 -6.49 -2.11
CA HIS A 100 -21.38 -5.91 -1.31
C HIS A 100 -20.98 -4.48 -0.95
N CYS A 101 -21.88 -3.52 -1.20
CA CYS A 101 -21.63 -2.10 -0.94
C CYS A 101 -21.72 -1.75 0.57
N LEU A 102 -21.06 -2.54 1.38
CA LEU A 102 -21.02 -2.45 2.84
C LEU A 102 -19.61 -2.73 3.36
N TRP A 103 -19.26 -2.12 4.49
CA TRP A 103 -18.09 -2.47 5.27
C TRP A 103 -18.30 -3.73 6.09
N GLN A 104 -17.31 -4.60 6.19
CA GLN A 104 -17.30 -5.72 7.14
C GLN A 104 -17.13 -5.24 8.59
N LEU A 105 -16.37 -4.16 8.80
CA LEU A 105 -16.20 -3.54 10.11
C LEU A 105 -16.85 -2.15 10.14
N SER A 106 -17.60 -1.88 11.22
CA SER A 106 -18.12 -0.54 11.50
C SER A 106 -16.99 0.44 11.87
N ASP A 107 -17.24 1.74 11.77
CA ASP A 107 -16.26 2.78 12.14
C ASP A 107 -15.81 2.66 13.60
N ARG A 108 -16.71 2.24 14.50
CA ARG A 108 -16.36 1.96 15.90
C ARG A 108 -15.34 0.83 16.01
N GLN A 109 -15.57 -0.30 15.33
CA GLN A 109 -14.64 -1.43 15.36
C GLN A 109 -13.28 -1.05 14.76
N VAL A 110 -13.27 -0.24 13.70
CA VAL A 110 -12.02 0.30 13.13
C VAL A 110 -11.33 1.24 14.11
N THR A 111 -12.06 2.13 14.78
CA THR A 111 -11.51 3.02 15.80
C THR A 111 -10.86 2.21 16.93
N ASP A 112 -11.59 1.23 17.48
CA ASP A 112 -11.08 0.37 18.55
C ASP A 112 -9.81 -0.38 18.10
N THR A 113 -9.79 -0.87 16.85
CA THR A 113 -8.64 -1.58 16.29
C THR A 113 -7.43 -0.66 16.09
N VAL A 114 -7.62 0.50 15.46
CA VAL A 114 -6.53 1.48 15.22
C VAL A 114 -5.90 1.90 16.55
N MET A 115 -6.73 2.25 17.55
CA MET A 115 -6.25 2.65 18.87
C MET A 115 -5.48 1.54 19.58
N ALA A 116 -5.81 0.28 19.31
CA ALA A 116 -5.15 -0.88 19.92
C ALA A 116 -3.81 -1.25 19.27
N VAL A 117 -3.57 -0.86 18.00
CA VAL A 117 -2.40 -1.34 17.24
C VAL A 117 -1.41 -0.24 16.85
N LYS A 118 -1.82 1.03 16.75
CA LYS A 118 -1.02 2.12 16.18
C LYS A 118 0.35 2.32 16.85
N ASP A 119 0.49 2.01 18.12
CA ASP A 119 1.73 2.17 18.87
C ASP A 119 2.46 0.83 19.09
N ASN A 120 2.01 -0.26 18.46
CA ASN A 120 2.68 -1.55 18.57
C ASN A 120 3.97 -1.54 17.72
N PRO A 121 5.14 -1.88 18.27
CA PRO A 121 6.42 -1.83 17.56
C PRO A 121 6.51 -2.79 16.36
N LYS A 122 5.69 -3.85 16.35
CA LYS A 122 5.58 -4.78 15.21
C LYS A 122 4.56 -4.35 14.17
N PHE A 123 3.82 -3.27 14.38
CA PHE A 123 2.93 -2.70 13.38
C PHE A 123 3.72 -1.85 12.37
N SER A 124 3.45 -2.03 11.10
CA SER A 124 4.15 -1.32 10.02
C SER A 124 3.69 0.14 9.83
N GLY A 125 2.58 0.53 10.46
CA GLY A 125 1.90 1.79 10.18
C GLY A 125 0.97 1.72 8.97
N ILE A 126 0.71 0.53 8.40
CA ILE A 126 -0.12 0.38 7.19
C ILE A 126 -1.39 -0.41 7.54
N TYR A 127 -2.54 0.18 7.19
CA TYR A 127 -3.87 -0.42 7.34
C TYR A 127 -4.38 -0.85 5.96
N TYR A 128 -4.61 -2.14 5.76
CA TYR A 128 -5.22 -2.67 4.56
C TYR A 128 -6.74 -2.60 4.73
N ILE A 129 -7.38 -1.68 4.01
CA ILE A 129 -8.78 -1.30 4.27
C ILE A 129 -9.79 -1.91 3.32
N SER A 130 -9.38 -2.33 2.13
CA SER A 130 -10.25 -3.06 1.19
C SER A 130 -9.44 -3.75 0.11
N ASP A 131 -9.90 -4.94 -0.28
CA ASP A 131 -9.39 -5.73 -1.37
C ASP A 131 -10.43 -5.72 -2.51
N GLU A 132 -10.01 -5.25 -3.67
CA GLU A 132 -10.82 -5.12 -4.88
C GLU A 132 -12.17 -4.39 -4.66
N PRO A 133 -12.17 -3.14 -4.14
CA PRO A 133 -13.39 -2.33 -4.12
C PRO A 133 -13.90 -2.13 -5.54
N HIS A 134 -15.20 -2.21 -5.74
CA HIS A 134 -15.79 -2.28 -7.07
C HIS A 134 -16.74 -1.10 -7.36
N PRO A 135 -16.24 0.07 -7.81
CA PRO A 135 -17.05 1.27 -8.07
C PRO A 135 -18.19 1.04 -9.10
N ALA A 136 -18.01 0.11 -10.05
CA ALA A 136 -19.06 -0.21 -11.01
C ALA A 136 -20.29 -0.88 -10.35
N LEU A 137 -20.11 -1.64 -9.27
CA LEU A 137 -21.19 -2.23 -8.48
C LEU A 137 -21.63 -1.33 -7.34
N CYS A 138 -20.67 -0.61 -6.74
CA CYS A 138 -20.85 0.24 -5.57
C CYS A 138 -20.37 1.66 -5.91
N PRO A 139 -21.21 2.50 -6.54
CA PRO A 139 -20.79 3.81 -7.04
C PRO A 139 -20.28 4.77 -5.98
N ASP A 140 -20.64 4.58 -4.70
CA ASP A 140 -20.16 5.35 -3.56
C ASP A 140 -18.84 4.81 -2.97
N ALA A 141 -18.29 3.70 -3.48
CA ALA A 141 -17.05 3.12 -2.97
C ALA A 141 -15.88 4.11 -2.89
N PRO A 142 -15.60 4.97 -3.89
CA PRO A 142 -14.51 5.95 -3.80
C PRO A 142 -14.66 6.90 -2.61
N GLN A 143 -15.87 7.42 -2.39
CA GLN A 143 -16.17 8.30 -1.27
C GLN A 143 -16.01 7.57 0.07
N ARG A 144 -16.57 6.36 0.19
CA ARG A 144 -16.52 5.58 1.43
C ARG A 144 -15.10 5.17 1.83
N LEU A 145 -14.28 4.83 0.85
CA LEU A 145 -12.86 4.53 1.09
C LEU A 145 -12.10 5.78 1.54
N ALA A 146 -12.35 6.94 0.93
CA ALA A 146 -11.75 8.21 1.35
C ALA A 146 -12.19 8.61 2.79
N GLU A 147 -13.48 8.43 3.14
CA GLU A 147 -14.00 8.63 4.49
C GLU A 147 -13.31 7.70 5.51
N ARG A 148 -13.12 6.42 5.17
CA ARG A 148 -12.40 5.45 6.01
C ARG A 148 -10.93 5.83 6.18
N THR A 149 -10.28 6.28 5.12
CA THR A 149 -8.91 6.81 5.15
C THR A 149 -8.81 8.03 6.08
N ALA A 150 -9.74 8.98 5.95
CA ALA A 150 -9.79 10.16 6.81
C ALA A 150 -10.01 9.80 8.29
N LEU A 151 -10.89 8.84 8.59
CA LEU A 151 -11.09 8.32 9.94
C LEU A 151 -9.77 7.77 10.51
N ILE A 152 -9.08 6.92 9.76
CA ILE A 152 -7.81 6.33 10.20
C ILE A 152 -6.76 7.42 10.45
N HIS A 153 -6.61 8.39 9.55
CA HIS A 153 -5.67 9.51 9.72
C HIS A 153 -6.00 10.39 10.94
N SER A 154 -7.28 10.53 11.28
CA SER A 154 -7.68 11.26 12.50
C SER A 154 -7.27 10.56 13.80
N LEU A 155 -7.17 9.23 13.77
CA LEU A 155 -6.81 8.38 14.92
C LEU A 155 -5.31 8.09 14.98
N ASP A 156 -4.67 7.94 13.83
CA ASP A 156 -3.25 7.70 13.63
C ASP A 156 -2.71 8.57 12.47
N PRO A 157 -2.25 9.80 12.75
CA PRO A 157 -1.74 10.71 11.71
C PRO A 157 -0.51 10.19 10.96
N ARG A 158 0.21 9.22 11.52
CA ARG A 158 1.36 8.55 10.88
C ARG A 158 0.95 7.33 10.05
N GLY A 159 -0.24 6.81 10.31
CA GLY A 159 -0.79 5.66 9.61
C GLY A 159 -0.97 5.91 8.13
N ARG A 160 -0.92 4.85 7.35
CA ARG A 160 -1.17 4.84 5.90
C ARG A 160 -2.22 3.80 5.57
N THR A 161 -3.08 4.12 4.62
CA THR A 161 -4.12 3.19 4.14
C THR A 161 -3.71 2.55 2.83
N PHE A 162 -4.14 1.33 2.62
CA PHE A 162 -3.85 0.53 1.45
C PHE A 162 -5.11 -0.14 0.91
N VAL A 163 -5.27 -0.11 -0.41
CA VAL A 163 -6.31 -0.85 -1.15
C VAL A 163 -5.67 -1.54 -2.36
N VAL A 164 -6.20 -2.68 -2.78
CA VAL A 164 -5.86 -3.32 -4.06
C VAL A 164 -7.01 -3.05 -5.04
N VAL A 165 -6.70 -2.66 -6.28
CA VAL A 165 -7.69 -2.39 -7.32
C VAL A 165 -7.84 -3.59 -8.25
N LEU A 166 -9.08 -4.02 -8.45
CA LEU A 166 -9.46 -5.19 -9.24
C LEU A 166 -8.83 -5.19 -10.64
N ASN A 167 -8.28 -6.33 -11.02
CA ASN A 167 -7.82 -6.60 -12.38
C ASN A 167 -8.98 -6.96 -13.33
N GLY A 168 -9.83 -6.00 -13.64
CA GLY A 168 -10.99 -6.19 -14.51
C GLY A 168 -10.98 -5.33 -15.78
N SER A 169 -11.95 -5.54 -16.68
CA SER A 169 -12.13 -4.71 -17.88
C SER A 169 -12.52 -3.26 -17.57
N ALA A 170 -13.08 -3.00 -16.40
CA ALA A 170 -13.43 -1.66 -15.90
C ALA A 170 -12.25 -0.89 -15.27
N ALA A 171 -11.11 -1.54 -15.11
CA ALA A 171 -9.98 -0.99 -14.36
C ALA A 171 -9.47 0.39 -14.77
N PRO A 172 -9.44 0.82 -16.06
CA PRO A 172 -9.03 2.17 -16.37
C PRO A 172 -9.88 3.24 -15.68
N THR A 173 -11.19 2.99 -15.59
CA THR A 173 -12.13 3.87 -14.90
C THR A 173 -11.96 3.76 -13.37
N GLU A 174 -11.77 2.56 -12.86
CA GLU A 174 -11.62 2.29 -11.41
C GLU A 174 -10.36 2.93 -10.84
N PHE A 175 -9.20 2.88 -11.52
CA PHE A 175 -8.01 3.61 -11.08
C PHE A 175 -8.25 5.11 -10.97
N ALA A 176 -8.93 5.71 -11.96
CA ALA A 176 -9.25 7.14 -11.93
C ALA A 176 -10.19 7.50 -10.77
N GLN A 177 -11.15 6.62 -10.44
CA GLN A 177 -12.10 6.82 -9.35
C GLN A 177 -11.46 6.59 -7.97
N LEU A 178 -10.54 5.62 -7.85
CA LEU A 178 -9.98 5.17 -6.58
C LEU A 178 -8.61 5.79 -6.25
N LYS A 179 -8.00 6.56 -7.17
CA LYS A 179 -6.65 7.12 -7.01
C LYS A 179 -6.44 7.92 -5.72
N ASP A 180 -7.48 8.57 -5.21
CA ASP A 180 -7.44 9.41 -4.01
C ASP A 180 -8.13 8.75 -2.80
N ALA A 181 -8.56 7.49 -2.93
CA ALA A 181 -9.31 6.78 -1.90
C ALA A 181 -8.46 6.25 -0.75
N ALA A 182 -7.16 6.02 -0.98
CA ALA A 182 -6.21 5.51 0.01
C ALA A 182 -4.80 6.07 -0.25
N ASP A 183 -3.89 5.92 0.72
CA ASP A 183 -2.50 6.36 0.55
C ASP A 183 -1.74 5.51 -0.47
N TYR A 184 -1.94 4.19 -0.46
CA TYR A 184 -1.30 3.23 -1.35
C TYR A 184 -2.33 2.46 -2.16
N ILE A 185 -2.01 2.24 -3.44
CA ILE A 185 -2.86 1.55 -4.39
C ILE A 185 -2.13 0.32 -4.91
N GLY A 186 -2.63 -0.86 -4.57
CA GLY A 186 -2.18 -2.12 -5.12
C GLY A 186 -2.70 -2.30 -6.54
N VAL A 187 -1.85 -2.76 -7.42
CA VAL A 187 -2.17 -3.08 -8.80
C VAL A 187 -1.86 -4.55 -9.01
N ASP A 188 -2.89 -5.36 -9.25
CA ASP A 188 -2.83 -6.83 -9.25
C ASP A 188 -3.04 -7.48 -10.63
N PRO A 189 -2.20 -7.21 -11.62
CA PRO A 189 -2.29 -7.79 -12.94
C PRO A 189 -1.74 -9.22 -12.94
N TYR A 190 -2.60 -10.21 -12.83
CA TYR A 190 -2.21 -11.62 -12.88
C TYR A 190 -2.11 -12.13 -14.33
N PRO A 191 -0.95 -12.02 -15.00
CA PRO A 191 -0.84 -12.26 -16.44
C PRO A 191 -0.80 -13.73 -16.80
N CYS A 192 -0.51 -14.63 -15.85
CA CYS A 192 -0.28 -16.05 -16.14
C CYS A 192 -1.55 -16.85 -15.88
N ASN A 193 -2.27 -17.17 -16.95
CA ASN A 193 -3.48 -17.98 -16.89
C ASN A 193 -3.43 -19.16 -17.89
N VAL A 194 -4.32 -20.13 -17.70
CA VAL A 194 -4.38 -21.37 -18.50
C VAL A 194 -5.05 -21.16 -19.86
N ARG A 195 -5.70 -20.01 -20.08
CA ARG A 195 -6.45 -19.72 -21.31
C ARG A 195 -5.65 -18.85 -22.29
N ASN A 196 -4.48 -18.37 -21.91
CA ASN A 196 -3.61 -17.67 -22.82
C ASN A 196 -3.11 -18.67 -23.88
N GLU A 197 -3.63 -18.57 -25.09
CA GLU A 197 -3.19 -19.36 -26.25
C GLU A 197 -1.73 -19.05 -26.62
N VAL A 198 -1.24 -17.88 -26.21
CA VAL A 198 0.18 -17.54 -26.29
C VAL A 198 0.91 -18.32 -25.21
N ALA A 199 1.86 -19.15 -25.61
CA ALA A 199 2.72 -19.86 -24.66
C ALA A 199 3.35 -18.86 -23.68
N GLY A 200 2.90 -18.90 -22.42
CA GLY A 200 3.39 -18.01 -21.38
C GLY A 200 2.33 -17.11 -20.74
N CYS A 201 2.80 -16.02 -20.15
CA CYS A 201 1.98 -15.02 -19.50
C CYS A 201 1.68 -13.85 -20.45
N ASN A 202 0.54 -13.19 -20.28
CA ASN A 202 0.20 -12.00 -21.08
C ASN A 202 0.91 -10.74 -20.54
N TYR A 203 2.16 -10.57 -20.93
CA TYR A 203 2.99 -9.44 -20.50
C TYR A 203 2.52 -8.10 -21.05
N ALA A 204 1.83 -8.09 -22.19
CA ALA A 204 1.23 -6.86 -22.74
C ALA A 204 0.10 -6.36 -21.81
N ALA A 205 -0.75 -7.27 -21.32
CA ALA A 205 -1.78 -6.92 -20.36
C ALA A 205 -1.17 -6.47 -19.02
N LEU A 206 -0.08 -7.07 -18.56
CA LEU A 206 0.65 -6.63 -17.37
C LEU A 206 1.12 -5.18 -17.52
N ARG A 207 1.81 -4.85 -18.63
CA ARG A 207 2.29 -3.49 -18.91
C ARG A 207 1.14 -2.50 -18.99
N GLU A 208 0.10 -2.83 -19.73
CA GLU A 208 -1.07 -1.97 -19.91
C GLU A 208 -1.76 -1.66 -18.58
N ARG A 209 -1.87 -2.66 -17.69
CA ARG A 209 -2.50 -2.46 -16.36
C ARG A 209 -1.69 -1.47 -15.50
N ILE A 210 -0.38 -1.62 -15.46
CA ILE A 210 0.50 -0.69 -14.75
C ILE A 210 0.39 0.71 -15.37
N ASP A 211 0.43 0.81 -16.69
CA ASP A 211 0.32 2.09 -17.40
C ASP A 211 -1.05 2.77 -17.17
N GLN A 212 -2.13 2.01 -17.01
CA GLN A 212 -3.45 2.55 -16.65
C GLN A 212 -3.44 3.22 -15.28
N ALA A 213 -2.83 2.60 -14.28
CA ALA A 213 -2.70 3.19 -12.94
C ALA A 213 -1.86 4.50 -13.00
N LEU A 214 -0.73 4.47 -13.70
CA LEU A 214 0.14 5.65 -13.84
C LEU A 214 -0.56 6.78 -14.63
N ARG A 215 -1.27 6.47 -15.73
CA ARG A 215 -2.05 7.46 -16.49
C ARG A 215 -3.23 8.03 -15.70
N ALA A 216 -3.78 7.30 -14.75
CA ALA A 216 -4.80 7.81 -13.81
C ALA A 216 -4.23 8.85 -12.84
N GLY A 217 -2.91 9.05 -12.81
CA GLY A 217 -2.23 10.02 -11.96
C GLY A 217 -1.77 9.44 -10.61
N ILE A 218 -1.70 8.12 -10.47
CA ILE A 218 -1.13 7.47 -9.27
C ILE A 218 0.41 7.48 -9.43
N PRO A 219 1.16 8.21 -8.60
CA PRO A 219 2.62 8.25 -8.71
C PRO A 219 3.25 6.93 -8.24
N ASN A 220 4.44 6.60 -8.74
CA ASN A 220 5.17 5.38 -8.36
C ASN A 220 5.31 5.19 -6.83
N THR A 221 5.44 6.30 -6.10
CA THR A 221 5.55 6.31 -4.63
C THR A 221 4.27 5.87 -3.91
N ARG A 222 3.18 5.66 -4.64
CA ARG A 222 1.89 5.17 -4.12
C ARG A 222 1.45 3.86 -4.76
N VAL A 223 2.10 3.43 -5.85
CA VAL A 223 1.81 2.15 -6.50
C VAL A 223 2.47 1.01 -5.74
N VAL A 224 1.68 0.02 -5.36
CA VAL A 224 2.15 -1.24 -4.79
C VAL A 224 2.04 -2.34 -5.84
N PRO A 225 3.17 -2.85 -6.35
CA PRO A 225 3.15 -4.01 -7.22
C PRO A 225 2.59 -5.25 -6.51
N VAL A 226 1.59 -5.91 -7.10
CA VAL A 226 1.09 -7.19 -6.61
C VAL A 226 1.59 -8.29 -7.55
N PHE A 227 2.50 -9.14 -7.04
CA PHE A 227 3.12 -10.21 -7.80
C PHE A 227 2.21 -11.44 -7.81
N GLN A 228 2.02 -12.03 -8.99
CA GLN A 228 1.35 -13.32 -9.09
C GLN A 228 2.28 -14.43 -8.60
N THR A 229 1.99 -14.99 -7.43
CA THR A 229 2.73 -16.11 -6.83
C THR A 229 1.80 -17.29 -6.51
N PHE A 230 0.74 -17.42 -7.29
CA PHE A 230 -0.28 -18.45 -7.13
C PHE A 230 -0.76 -19.02 -8.47
N GLY A 231 -1.39 -20.18 -8.37
CA GLY A 231 -2.20 -20.80 -9.39
C GLY A 231 -3.51 -21.31 -8.81
N GLN A 232 -4.25 -22.08 -9.60
CA GLN A 232 -5.54 -22.64 -9.22
C GLN A 232 -5.67 -24.14 -9.50
N ALA A 233 -4.56 -24.80 -9.84
CA ALA A 233 -4.55 -26.21 -10.24
C ALA A 233 -5.00 -27.19 -9.13
N CYS A 234 -4.83 -26.82 -7.86
CA CYS A 234 -5.23 -27.65 -6.72
C CYS A 234 -6.29 -26.97 -5.83
N THR A 235 -7.09 -26.08 -6.39
CA THR A 235 -8.22 -25.49 -5.67
C THR A 235 -9.38 -26.49 -5.51
N SER A 236 -10.06 -26.43 -4.36
CA SER A 236 -11.22 -27.28 -4.06
C SER A 236 -12.56 -26.65 -4.44
N ALA A 237 -12.55 -25.56 -5.18
CA ALA A 237 -13.75 -24.87 -5.62
C ALA A 237 -14.54 -25.72 -6.61
N GLY A 238 -15.52 -26.44 -6.10
CA GLY A 238 -16.61 -27.11 -6.79
C GLY A 238 -16.32 -27.96 -8.03
N ARG A 239 -17.16 -28.92 -8.36
CA ARG A 239 -17.02 -29.82 -9.51
C ARG A 239 -17.04 -29.12 -10.88
N ASN A 240 -17.43 -27.85 -10.96
CA ASN A 240 -17.54 -27.06 -12.19
C ASN A 240 -16.49 -25.93 -12.28
N TYR A 241 -15.54 -25.89 -11.36
CA TYR A 241 -14.49 -24.89 -11.38
C TYR A 241 -13.39 -25.29 -12.36
N SER A 242 -13.26 -24.53 -13.43
CA SER A 242 -12.09 -24.63 -14.32
C SER A 242 -11.02 -23.67 -13.81
N PRO A 243 -9.84 -24.11 -13.45
CA PRO A 243 -8.78 -23.23 -13.01
C PRO A 243 -8.46 -22.20 -14.11
N TYR A 244 -8.41 -20.94 -13.71
CA TYR A 244 -8.12 -19.83 -14.62
C TYR A 244 -6.64 -19.42 -14.52
N TYR A 245 -6.12 -19.28 -13.29
CA TYR A 245 -4.73 -18.90 -13.08
C TYR A 245 -3.83 -20.12 -12.91
N ARG A 246 -2.60 -19.99 -13.37
CA ARG A 246 -1.53 -20.98 -13.11
C ARG A 246 -0.37 -20.31 -12.38
N LEU A 247 0.33 -21.07 -11.57
CA LEU A 247 1.56 -20.61 -10.95
C LEU A 247 2.59 -20.29 -12.05
N PRO A 248 3.19 -19.09 -12.06
CA PRO A 248 4.24 -18.77 -13.03
C PRO A 248 5.48 -19.66 -12.87
N THR A 249 6.13 -19.96 -13.97
CA THR A 249 7.47 -20.56 -13.96
C THR A 249 8.52 -19.53 -13.50
N LEU A 250 9.73 -20.00 -13.17
CA LEU A 250 10.84 -19.11 -12.82
C LEU A 250 11.16 -18.08 -13.92
N ALA A 251 11.17 -18.51 -15.18
CA ALA A 251 11.44 -17.62 -16.32
C ALA A 251 10.37 -16.53 -16.47
N GLU A 252 9.10 -16.90 -16.30
CA GLU A 252 7.98 -15.99 -16.33
C GLU A 252 7.99 -15.01 -15.15
N THR A 253 8.29 -15.49 -13.96
CA THR A 253 8.47 -14.66 -12.77
C THR A 253 9.55 -13.61 -12.97
N LYS A 254 10.73 -14.00 -13.49
CA LYS A 254 11.81 -13.07 -13.82
C LYS A 254 11.37 -11.98 -14.80
N THR A 255 10.60 -12.36 -15.83
CA THR A 255 10.08 -11.40 -16.80
C THR A 255 9.05 -10.44 -16.19
N MET A 256 8.12 -10.94 -15.36
CA MET A 256 7.14 -10.12 -14.67
C MET A 256 7.81 -9.09 -13.73
N LEU A 257 8.78 -9.55 -12.93
CA LEU A 257 9.48 -8.66 -12.00
C LEU A 257 10.32 -7.60 -12.74
N ALA A 258 10.96 -7.97 -13.86
CA ALA A 258 11.68 -7.01 -14.70
C ALA A 258 10.74 -5.92 -15.27
N ILE A 259 9.50 -6.29 -15.65
CA ILE A 259 8.49 -5.31 -16.08
C ILE A 259 8.09 -4.38 -14.94
N TRP A 260 7.87 -4.93 -13.75
CA TRP A 260 7.58 -4.12 -12.57
C TRP A 260 8.72 -3.16 -12.23
N ASP A 261 9.97 -3.63 -12.25
CA ASP A 261 11.15 -2.82 -11.95
C ASP A 261 11.37 -1.69 -12.98
N GLU A 262 11.01 -1.95 -14.25
CA GLU A 262 11.01 -0.94 -15.31
C GLU A 262 9.95 0.14 -15.09
N LYS A 263 8.71 -0.27 -14.78
CA LYS A 263 7.55 0.64 -14.72
C LYS A 263 7.41 1.36 -13.39
N VAL A 264 7.68 0.67 -12.29
CA VAL A 264 7.62 1.17 -10.92
C VAL A 264 8.93 0.79 -10.24
N PRO A 265 9.97 1.63 -10.39
CA PRO A 265 11.30 1.33 -9.86
C PRO A 265 11.28 1.01 -8.37
N VAL A 266 12.07 0.03 -7.94
CA VAL A 266 12.15 -0.44 -6.54
C VAL A 266 12.30 0.72 -5.55
N LYS A 267 13.20 1.68 -5.87
CA LYS A 267 13.48 2.86 -5.02
C LYS A 267 12.27 3.77 -4.79
N ASP A 268 11.27 3.72 -5.67
CA ASP A 268 10.12 4.63 -5.65
C ASP A 268 8.88 3.97 -5.03
N ARG A 269 8.78 2.63 -5.06
CA ARG A 269 7.60 1.93 -4.52
C ARG A 269 7.59 1.91 -2.98
N PRO A 270 6.41 2.02 -2.34
CA PRO A 270 6.31 2.00 -0.88
C PRO A 270 6.63 0.61 -0.29
N PHE A 271 6.17 -0.43 -0.95
CA PHE A 271 6.41 -1.84 -0.71
C PHE A 271 5.93 -2.63 -1.93
N ASP A 272 6.12 -3.94 -1.93
CA ASP A 272 5.50 -4.86 -2.87
C ASP A 272 4.74 -5.97 -2.13
N MET A 273 3.85 -6.67 -2.83
CA MET A 273 2.98 -7.70 -2.28
C MET A 273 3.06 -8.96 -3.14
N ALA A 274 3.27 -10.11 -2.51
CA ALA A 274 3.15 -11.41 -3.19
C ALA A 274 1.77 -12.03 -2.88
N TYR A 275 0.92 -12.10 -3.89
CA TYR A 275 -0.31 -12.86 -3.82
C TYR A 275 -0.16 -14.17 -4.60
N SER A 276 0.02 -15.28 -3.90
CA SER A 276 -0.10 -15.45 -2.46
C SER A 276 1.09 -16.23 -1.91
N TRP A 277 1.56 -15.91 -0.70
CA TRP A 277 2.44 -16.80 0.04
C TRP A 277 1.67 -18.04 0.46
N GLY A 278 0.67 -17.88 1.31
CA GLY A 278 -0.09 -18.97 1.86
C GLY A 278 -1.26 -19.43 0.98
N ARG A 279 -1.65 -20.67 1.19
CA ARG A 279 -2.70 -21.33 0.42
C ARG A 279 -4.10 -20.83 0.81
N GLN A 280 -4.91 -20.53 -0.20
CA GLN A 280 -6.36 -20.37 -0.08
C GLN A 280 -7.05 -21.49 -0.87
N PRO A 281 -7.63 -22.51 -0.24
CA PRO A 281 -8.10 -23.72 -0.93
C PRO A 281 -9.07 -23.50 -2.08
N THR A 282 -9.84 -22.41 -2.05
CA THR A 282 -10.87 -22.09 -3.07
C THR A 282 -10.37 -21.19 -4.18
N VAL A 283 -9.29 -20.41 -3.98
CA VAL A 283 -8.86 -19.37 -4.93
C VAL A 283 -7.37 -19.37 -5.26
N ALA A 284 -6.49 -19.84 -4.36
CA ALA A 284 -5.05 -19.84 -4.56
C ALA A 284 -4.41 -21.16 -4.09
N CYS A 285 -4.07 -22.03 -5.04
CA CYS A 285 -3.39 -23.31 -4.85
C CYS A 285 -2.93 -23.86 -6.22
N PRO A 286 -1.64 -24.11 -6.48
CA PRO A 286 -0.49 -23.93 -5.57
C PRO A 286 -0.15 -22.46 -5.32
N THR A 287 0.73 -22.22 -4.32
CA THR A 287 1.20 -20.89 -3.91
C THR A 287 2.71 -20.92 -3.65
N LEU A 288 3.30 -19.78 -3.31
CA LEU A 288 4.75 -19.68 -3.07
C LEU A 288 5.21 -20.49 -1.86
N GLU A 289 4.38 -20.63 -0.80
CA GLU A 289 4.65 -21.53 0.33
C GLU A 289 4.90 -22.98 -0.13
N MET A 290 4.17 -23.43 -1.14
CA MET A 290 4.24 -24.79 -1.68
C MET A 290 5.36 -24.98 -2.72
N ALA A 291 6.03 -23.91 -3.12
CA ALA A 291 7.11 -23.92 -4.11
C ALA A 291 8.46 -24.35 -3.49
N ASP A 292 8.44 -25.27 -2.52
CA ASP A 292 9.63 -25.68 -1.76
C ASP A 292 10.24 -27.01 -2.18
N GLY A 293 9.71 -27.70 -3.17
CA GLY A 293 10.35 -28.94 -3.50
C GLY A 293 9.73 -29.84 -4.54
N SER A 294 8.50 -29.68 -5.00
CA SER A 294 7.93 -30.67 -5.91
C SER A 294 7.51 -30.14 -7.28
N ALA A 295 7.02 -28.91 -7.37
CA ALA A 295 6.54 -28.37 -8.64
C ALA A 295 7.35 -27.17 -9.18
N HIS A 296 7.93 -26.35 -8.30
CA HIS A 296 8.68 -25.13 -8.68
C HIS A 296 9.73 -24.77 -7.60
N PRO A 297 10.73 -25.63 -7.36
CA PRO A 297 11.66 -25.52 -6.21
C PRO A 297 12.50 -24.23 -6.22
N ASP A 298 12.67 -23.62 -7.38
CA ASP A 298 13.50 -22.46 -7.62
C ASP A 298 12.77 -21.11 -7.46
N LEU A 299 11.44 -21.09 -7.40
CA LEU A 299 10.69 -19.82 -7.22
C LEU A 299 10.94 -19.20 -5.86
N ARG A 300 10.88 -19.98 -4.79
CA ARG A 300 11.09 -19.49 -3.42
C ARG A 300 12.51 -18.97 -3.24
N SER A 301 13.52 -19.73 -3.67
CA SER A 301 14.92 -19.30 -3.65
C SER A 301 15.13 -18.03 -4.48
N PHE A 302 14.50 -17.95 -5.63
CA PHE A 302 14.59 -16.77 -6.48
C PHE A 302 14.02 -15.52 -5.81
N TYR A 303 12.87 -15.60 -5.14
CA TYR A 303 12.32 -14.45 -4.40
C TYR A 303 13.23 -14.05 -3.24
N THR A 304 13.81 -15.02 -2.51
CA THR A 304 14.81 -14.74 -1.48
C THR A 304 16.00 -13.94 -2.03
N ASP A 305 16.55 -14.38 -3.16
CA ASP A 305 17.66 -13.68 -3.82
C ASP A 305 17.24 -12.31 -4.38
N TYR A 306 16.03 -12.20 -4.91
CA TYR A 306 15.49 -10.95 -5.44
C TYR A 306 15.36 -9.89 -4.32
N PHE A 307 14.77 -10.25 -3.18
CA PHE A 307 14.64 -9.36 -2.04
C PHE A 307 15.99 -9.02 -1.39
N ALA A 308 16.92 -9.97 -1.32
CA ALA A 308 18.26 -9.73 -0.80
C ALA A 308 19.03 -8.68 -1.62
N ARG A 309 18.87 -8.66 -2.94
CA ARG A 309 19.46 -7.62 -3.80
C ARG A 309 18.91 -6.23 -3.53
N MET A 310 17.64 -6.12 -3.13
CA MET A 310 16.99 -4.84 -2.83
C MET A 310 17.48 -4.22 -1.52
N LYS A 311 17.94 -5.00 -0.56
CA LYS A 311 18.51 -4.50 0.72
C LYS A 311 19.73 -3.60 0.53
N GLY A 312 20.43 -3.71 -0.61
CA GLY A 312 21.60 -2.89 -0.95
C GLY A 312 21.30 -1.67 -1.84
N ALA A 313 20.09 -1.57 -2.38
CA ALA A 313 19.69 -0.47 -3.27
C ALA A 313 19.21 0.71 -2.44
N SER A 314 20.13 1.62 -2.06
CA SER A 314 19.73 2.89 -1.43
C SER A 314 18.78 3.67 -2.34
N PRO A 315 17.69 4.24 -1.82
CA PRO A 315 16.85 5.15 -2.60
C PRO A 315 17.68 6.36 -3.06
N ALA A 316 17.59 6.71 -4.34
CA ALA A 316 18.16 7.96 -4.84
C ALA A 316 17.46 9.13 -4.12
N ARG A 317 18.26 10.09 -3.68
CA ARG A 317 17.82 11.32 -2.99
C ARG A 317 17.06 12.25 -3.94
#